data_875eaee5b6c7243828b38a5df389cdaf
#
_entry.id   875eaee5b6c7243828b38a5df389cdaf
#
_cell.length_a   1.000
_cell.length_b   1.000
_cell.length_c   1.000
_cell.angle_alpha   90.00
_cell.angle_beta   90.00
_cell.angle_gamma   90.00
#
_symmetry.space_group_name_H-M   'P 1'
#
loop_
_entity.id
_entity.type
_entity.pdbx_description
1 polymer ?
#
loop_
_entity_poly.entity_id
_entity_poly.type
_entity_poly.pdbx_seq_one_letter_code
_entity_poly.pdbx_strand_id
1 'polypeptide(L)'
;QVGRTEIIAVLVTEPLSELFSDPTYSEFLSGITEELSESSYLPVILQASSTHERNRAREHFERRSFDAVIDVSPYKGSELLEVLRELGVPTVLCGQLEGHPYRDVFSTVYSDDEEGGHFAALAMKERGRKDIVAVLGPQDNPAVVDRLRGYRAVLGEDLPDANVIYTGWNNGDGYQAMHQILAREIAFDGVLCGSDRIAAGVITALNEAGLSVPADVSVVGFDDHEIATRCVPALTTVRQPLREEGHMAANIALDMIKGAEPTTSVMHMQLIQRDSL
;
A
#
# COMPACT_ATOMS: atom_id res chain seq x y z
N GLN A 1 17.34 11.32 33.73
CA GLN A 1 16.60 10.36 32.89
C GLN A 1 15.20 10.94 32.74
N VAL A 2 14.84 11.39 31.55
CA VAL A 2 13.44 11.62 31.14
C VAL A 2 12.82 10.24 31.20
N GLY A 3 11.79 10.01 32.00
CA GLY A 3 11.12 8.72 32.12
C GLY A 3 10.53 8.35 30.73
N ARG A 4 10.49 7.07 30.39
CA ARG A 4 9.80 6.56 29.22
C ARG A 4 8.30 6.85 29.33
N THR A 5 7.68 7.21 28.21
CA THR A 5 6.24 7.48 28.14
C THR A 5 5.43 6.19 27.98
N GLU A 6 6.09 5.12 27.52
CA GLU A 6 5.47 3.83 27.16
C GLU A 6 4.38 3.98 26.09
N ILE A 7 4.57 4.97 25.19
CA ILE A 7 3.66 5.25 24.09
C ILE A 7 4.45 5.20 22.77
N ILE A 8 3.89 4.48 21.80
CA ILE A 8 4.34 4.50 20.41
C ILE A 8 3.25 5.20 19.59
N ALA A 9 3.61 6.30 18.92
CA ALA A 9 2.68 6.97 18.00
C ALA A 9 2.61 6.21 16.66
N VAL A 10 1.40 5.91 16.21
CA VAL A 10 1.15 5.47 14.84
C VAL A 10 0.71 6.69 14.05
N LEU A 11 1.64 7.24 13.27
CA LEU A 11 1.44 8.45 12.48
C LEU A 11 0.68 8.13 11.20
N VAL A 12 -0.44 8.81 11.00
CA VAL A 12 -1.31 8.66 9.83
C VAL A 12 -1.46 10.02 9.16
N THR A 13 -0.99 10.15 7.93
CA THR A 13 -1.06 11.39 7.15
C THR A 13 -2.28 11.47 6.25
N GLU A 14 -3.05 10.39 6.14
CA GLU A 14 -4.35 10.36 5.47
C GLU A 14 -5.50 10.78 6.41
N PRO A 15 -6.64 11.25 5.87
CA PRO A 15 -7.84 11.48 6.68
C PRO A 15 -8.31 10.22 7.38
N LEU A 16 -8.89 10.34 8.59
CA LEU A 16 -9.42 9.19 9.33
C LEU A 16 -10.50 8.41 8.57
N SER A 17 -11.24 9.06 7.68
CA SER A 17 -12.18 8.37 6.79
C SER A 17 -11.50 7.33 5.91
N GLU A 18 -10.31 7.63 5.40
CA GLU A 18 -9.50 6.69 4.62
C GLU A 18 -8.96 5.56 5.51
N LEU A 19 -8.45 5.89 6.69
CA LEU A 19 -7.97 4.91 7.67
C LEU A 19 -9.03 3.83 7.98
N PHE A 20 -10.29 4.21 8.08
CA PHE A 20 -11.37 3.27 8.41
C PHE A 20 -12.02 2.61 7.19
N SER A 21 -11.88 3.19 6.00
CA SER A 21 -12.44 2.63 4.76
C SER A 21 -11.48 1.73 3.99
N ASP A 22 -10.17 1.91 4.19
CA ASP A 22 -9.14 1.11 3.55
C ASP A 22 -8.67 -0.04 4.43
N PRO A 23 -8.94 -1.32 4.07
CA PRO A 23 -8.51 -2.48 4.84
C PRO A 23 -7.00 -2.56 5.08
N THR A 24 -6.17 -1.94 4.24
CA THR A 24 -4.71 -1.86 4.40
C THR A 24 -4.34 -1.34 5.79
N TYR A 25 -4.94 -0.23 6.21
CA TYR A 25 -4.66 0.36 7.53
C TYR A 25 -5.13 -0.51 8.69
N SER A 26 -6.28 -1.18 8.55
CA SER A 26 -6.78 -2.05 9.62
C SER A 26 -5.88 -3.27 9.83
N GLU A 27 -5.30 -3.84 8.77
CA GLU A 27 -4.35 -4.94 8.88
C GLU A 27 -3.04 -4.50 9.53
N PHE A 28 -2.48 -3.36 9.12
CA PHE A 28 -1.31 -2.77 9.78
C PHE A 28 -1.53 -2.55 11.28
N LEU A 29 -2.63 -1.87 11.63
CA LEU A 29 -2.97 -1.57 13.02
C LEU A 29 -3.18 -2.84 13.85
N SER A 30 -3.79 -3.87 13.26
CA SER A 30 -3.95 -5.16 13.92
C SER A 30 -2.58 -5.78 14.24
N GLY A 31 -1.66 -5.84 13.29
CA GLY A 31 -0.31 -6.36 13.50
C GLY A 31 0.46 -5.57 14.57
N ILE A 32 0.41 -4.23 14.51
CA ILE A 32 1.06 -3.36 15.50
C ILE A 32 0.47 -3.61 16.90
N THR A 33 -0.85 -3.67 17.02
CA THR A 33 -1.53 -3.83 18.30
C THR A 33 -1.26 -5.21 18.91
N GLU A 34 -1.29 -6.26 18.09
CA GLU A 34 -0.99 -7.63 18.50
C GLU A 34 0.44 -7.75 19.03
N GLU A 35 1.44 -7.20 18.33
CA GLU A 35 2.84 -7.22 18.76
C GLU A 35 3.05 -6.47 20.08
N LEU A 36 2.41 -5.30 20.22
CA LEU A 36 2.54 -4.50 21.43
C LEU A 36 1.76 -5.04 22.63
N SER A 37 0.82 -5.96 22.44
CA SER A 37 -0.08 -6.47 23.47
C SER A 37 0.65 -7.13 24.65
N GLU A 38 1.82 -7.71 24.41
CA GLU A 38 2.65 -8.34 25.44
C GLU A 38 3.75 -7.42 25.99
N SER A 39 3.76 -6.14 25.57
CA SER A 39 4.69 -5.12 26.04
C SER A 39 4.01 -4.14 27.00
N SER A 40 4.77 -3.21 27.61
CA SER A 40 4.20 -2.09 28.36
C SER A 40 3.76 -0.93 27.46
N TYR A 41 4.00 -1.00 26.15
CA TYR A 41 3.78 0.10 25.22
C TYR A 41 2.35 0.12 24.67
N LEU A 42 1.76 1.31 24.63
CA LEU A 42 0.44 1.54 24.03
C LEU A 42 0.59 2.19 22.66
N PRO A 43 -0.06 1.67 21.61
CA PRO A 43 -0.16 2.37 20.33
C PRO A 43 -1.18 3.51 20.43
N VAL A 44 -0.80 4.70 19.95
CA VAL A 44 -1.69 5.86 19.87
C VAL A 44 -1.72 6.38 18.42
N ILE A 45 -2.90 6.42 17.82
CA ILE A 45 -3.06 6.98 16.47
C ILE A 45 -2.87 8.49 16.54
N LEU A 46 -1.89 8.99 15.79
CA LEU A 46 -1.60 10.40 15.64
C LEU A 46 -1.91 10.84 14.22
N GLN A 47 -3.05 11.51 14.06
CA GLN A 47 -3.47 12.02 12.74
C GLN A 47 -2.72 13.31 12.38
N ALA A 48 -2.26 13.41 11.14
CA ALA A 48 -1.52 14.55 10.60
C ALA A 48 -1.89 14.83 9.12
N SER A 49 -3.17 14.77 8.78
CA SER A 49 -3.68 14.98 7.42
C SER A 49 -3.80 16.46 7.03
N SER A 50 -4.06 17.34 8.00
CA SER A 50 -4.17 18.78 7.81
C SER A 50 -2.97 19.53 8.38
N THR A 51 -2.75 20.80 7.94
CA THR A 51 -1.69 21.66 8.50
C THR A 51 -1.82 21.84 10.02
N HIS A 52 -3.05 21.98 10.51
CA HIS A 52 -3.30 22.12 11.96
C HIS A 52 -2.88 20.85 12.72
N GLU A 53 -3.24 19.68 12.20
CA GLU A 53 -2.87 18.39 12.81
C GLU A 53 -1.36 18.14 12.75
N ARG A 54 -0.70 18.49 11.64
CA ARG A 54 0.77 18.41 11.53
C ARG A 54 1.48 19.30 12.55
N ASN A 55 0.98 20.51 12.76
CA ASN A 55 1.54 21.40 13.78
C ASN A 55 1.37 20.82 15.20
N ARG A 56 0.21 20.23 15.50
CA ARG A 56 0.00 19.52 16.78
C ARG A 56 0.92 18.33 16.93
N ALA A 57 1.08 17.52 15.87
CA ALA A 57 2.00 16.38 15.89
C ALA A 57 3.44 16.84 16.19
N ARG A 58 3.89 17.91 15.54
CA ARG A 58 5.20 18.54 15.80
C ARG A 58 5.38 18.92 17.27
N GLU A 59 4.39 19.61 17.85
CA GLU A 59 4.45 19.99 19.27
C GLU A 59 4.58 18.78 20.21
N HIS A 60 3.89 17.68 19.90
CA HIS A 60 4.01 16.43 20.67
C HIS A 60 5.39 15.79 20.51
N PHE A 61 5.99 15.83 19.32
CA PHE A 61 7.36 15.35 19.12
C PHE A 61 8.38 16.18 19.90
N GLU A 62 8.27 17.52 19.86
CA GLU A 62 9.14 18.44 20.60
C GLU A 62 9.05 18.23 22.12
N ARG A 63 7.86 17.91 22.63
CA ARG A 63 7.61 17.60 24.04
C ARG A 63 8.02 16.18 24.44
N ARG A 64 8.53 15.36 23.51
CA ARG A 64 8.87 13.96 23.76
C ARG A 64 7.68 13.16 24.34
N SER A 65 6.49 13.36 23.77
CA SER A 65 5.26 12.68 24.23
C SER A 65 5.22 11.19 23.85
N PHE A 66 6.13 10.74 22.98
CA PHE A 66 6.21 9.37 22.46
C PHE A 66 7.65 8.85 22.53
N ASP A 67 7.82 7.57 22.76
CA ASP A 67 9.15 6.93 22.79
C ASP A 67 9.59 6.49 21.38
N ALA A 68 8.64 6.23 20.47
CA ALA A 68 8.88 5.96 19.06
C ALA A 68 7.67 6.38 18.21
N VAL A 69 7.90 6.42 16.89
CA VAL A 69 6.88 6.69 15.87
C VAL A 69 6.92 5.59 14.82
N ILE A 70 5.75 5.07 14.45
CA ILE A 70 5.54 4.21 13.27
C ILE A 70 4.72 5.04 12.29
N ASP A 71 5.32 5.40 11.14
CA ASP A 71 4.65 6.15 10.08
C ASP A 71 4.12 5.19 9.02
N VAL A 72 2.79 5.07 8.93
CA VAL A 72 2.14 4.14 8.00
C VAL A 72 1.87 4.73 6.61
N SER A 73 2.21 6.00 6.38
CA SER A 73 2.06 6.70 5.10
C SER A 73 3.18 7.73 4.86
N PRO A 74 4.46 7.32 4.88
CA PRO A 74 5.60 8.24 4.96
C PRO A 74 5.73 9.21 3.78
N TYR A 75 5.20 8.87 2.60
CA TYR A 75 5.36 9.65 1.38
C TYR A 75 4.61 11.00 1.38
N LYS A 76 3.64 11.18 2.28
CA LYS A 76 2.85 12.41 2.40
C LYS A 76 3.23 13.33 3.57
N GLY A 77 4.15 12.90 4.41
CA GLY A 77 4.48 13.59 5.66
C GLY A 77 5.93 14.02 5.81
N SER A 78 6.65 14.27 4.73
CA SER A 78 8.10 14.51 4.73
C SER A 78 8.57 15.62 5.68
N GLU A 79 7.79 16.68 5.91
CA GLU A 79 8.12 17.75 6.85
C GLU A 79 8.15 17.27 8.32
N LEU A 80 7.31 16.30 8.70
CA LEU A 80 7.33 15.70 10.04
C LEU A 80 8.51 14.74 10.20
N LEU A 81 8.93 14.07 9.12
CA LEU A 81 10.10 13.20 9.13
C LEU A 81 11.39 13.99 9.43
N GLU A 82 11.52 15.21 8.90
CA GLU A 82 12.65 16.09 9.24
C GLU A 82 12.65 16.46 10.72
N VAL A 83 11.50 16.79 11.29
CA VAL A 83 11.38 17.06 12.74
C VAL A 83 11.78 15.84 13.58
N LEU A 84 11.29 14.64 13.22
CA LEU A 84 11.63 13.41 13.91
C LEU A 84 13.13 13.11 13.83
N ARG A 85 13.76 13.36 12.68
CA ARG A 85 15.20 13.21 12.45
C ARG A 85 15.99 14.18 13.34
N GLU A 86 15.64 15.46 13.34
CA GLU A 86 16.32 16.50 14.13
C GLU A 86 16.22 16.21 15.64
N LEU A 87 15.08 15.71 16.08
CA LEU A 87 14.84 15.36 17.48
C LEU A 87 15.44 13.99 17.87
N GLY A 88 15.90 13.19 16.91
CA GLY A 88 16.40 11.84 17.15
C GLY A 88 15.36 10.90 17.75
N VAL A 89 14.10 11.00 17.30
CA VAL A 89 13.03 10.11 17.76
C VAL A 89 13.12 8.78 17.00
N PRO A 90 13.18 7.62 17.69
CA PRO A 90 13.10 6.32 17.05
C PRO A 90 11.89 6.25 16.12
N THR A 91 12.12 5.99 14.81
CA THR A 91 11.05 6.04 13.82
C THR A 91 11.15 4.87 12.86
N VAL A 92 10.02 4.22 12.58
CA VAL A 92 9.87 3.16 11.58
C VAL A 92 8.93 3.65 10.49
N LEU A 93 9.37 3.59 9.24
CA LEU A 93 8.59 3.93 8.07
C LEU A 93 7.97 2.64 7.50
N CYS A 94 6.64 2.61 7.34
CA CYS A 94 5.92 1.53 6.66
C CYS A 94 5.65 1.97 5.22
N GLY A 95 6.51 1.53 4.29
CA GLY A 95 6.50 1.92 2.90
C GLY A 95 7.81 2.54 2.45
N GLN A 96 7.99 2.63 1.14
CA GLN A 96 9.19 3.18 0.53
C GLN A 96 9.06 4.70 0.32
N LEU A 97 10.22 5.37 0.36
CA LEU A 97 10.39 6.73 -0.13
C LEU A 97 11.41 6.70 -1.28
N GLU A 98 11.12 7.43 -2.33
CA GLU A 98 12.03 7.54 -3.47
C GLU A 98 13.42 8.02 -3.02
N GLY A 99 14.48 7.32 -3.47
CA GLY A 99 15.85 7.62 -3.09
C GLY A 99 16.24 7.26 -1.66
N HIS A 100 15.35 6.72 -0.86
CA HIS A 100 15.58 6.31 0.53
C HIS A 100 16.35 7.35 1.38
N PRO A 101 15.85 8.60 1.50
CA PRO A 101 16.60 9.72 2.08
C PRO A 101 16.89 9.54 3.59
N TYR A 102 16.19 8.62 4.27
CA TYR A 102 16.32 8.38 5.70
C TYR A 102 16.90 7.01 6.07
N ARG A 103 17.54 6.31 5.11
CA ARG A 103 18.03 4.92 5.31
C ARG A 103 18.91 4.75 6.54
N ASP A 104 19.77 5.73 6.85
CA ASP A 104 20.72 5.67 7.96
C ASP A 104 20.18 6.29 9.25
N VAL A 105 18.93 6.72 9.26
CA VAL A 105 18.30 7.44 10.38
C VAL A 105 17.08 6.71 10.91
N PHE A 106 16.23 6.22 10.01
CA PHE A 106 14.98 5.52 10.34
C PHE A 106 15.03 4.08 9.85
N SER A 107 14.37 3.20 10.58
CA SER A 107 14.08 1.87 10.06
C SER A 107 12.97 1.92 9.04
N THR A 108 12.97 0.99 8.10
CA THR A 108 11.93 0.90 7.07
C THR A 108 11.45 -0.55 6.94
N VAL A 109 10.14 -0.72 6.90
CA VAL A 109 9.48 -1.99 6.58
C VAL A 109 8.55 -1.75 5.41
N TYR A 110 8.65 -2.55 4.36
CA TYR A 110 7.75 -2.41 3.22
C TYR A 110 7.58 -3.74 2.48
N SER A 111 6.45 -3.87 1.82
CA SER A 111 6.18 -4.97 0.88
C SER A 111 6.84 -4.69 -0.46
N ASP A 112 7.39 -5.72 -1.13
CA ASP A 112 8.05 -5.58 -2.44
C ASP A 112 7.01 -5.43 -3.55
N ASP A 113 6.55 -4.19 -3.76
CA ASP A 113 5.55 -3.85 -4.77
C ASP A 113 6.01 -4.14 -6.20
N GLU A 114 7.32 -4.06 -6.48
CA GLU A 114 7.88 -4.41 -7.79
C GLU A 114 7.81 -5.93 -8.01
N GLU A 115 8.16 -6.73 -7.02
CA GLU A 115 8.00 -8.20 -7.04
C GLU A 115 6.52 -8.58 -7.25
N GLY A 116 5.61 -7.95 -6.50
CA GLY A 116 4.18 -8.18 -6.62
C GLY A 116 3.65 -7.82 -8.02
N GLY A 117 4.07 -6.69 -8.56
CA GLY A 117 3.74 -6.30 -9.93
C GLY A 117 4.26 -7.31 -10.95
N HIS A 118 5.49 -7.79 -10.78
CA HIS A 118 6.07 -8.83 -11.62
C HIS A 118 5.20 -10.11 -11.62
N PHE A 119 4.76 -10.59 -10.45
CA PHE A 119 3.91 -11.79 -10.37
C PHE A 119 2.56 -11.60 -11.05
N ALA A 120 1.91 -10.47 -10.89
CA ALA A 120 0.64 -10.16 -11.54
C ALA A 120 0.76 -10.17 -13.07
N ALA A 121 1.78 -9.51 -13.59
CA ALA A 121 2.01 -9.44 -15.05
C ALA A 121 2.44 -10.81 -15.63
N LEU A 122 3.27 -11.57 -14.91
CA LEU A 122 3.67 -12.90 -15.32
C LEU A 122 2.47 -13.85 -15.42
N ALA A 123 1.56 -13.79 -14.44
CA ALA A 123 0.34 -14.59 -14.45
C ALA A 123 -0.55 -14.27 -15.67
N MET A 124 -0.70 -12.99 -16.04
CA MET A 124 -1.41 -12.58 -17.27
C MET A 124 -0.75 -13.17 -18.53
N LYS A 125 0.58 -13.06 -18.61
CA LYS A 125 1.35 -13.56 -19.75
C LYS A 125 1.27 -15.09 -19.88
N GLU A 126 1.37 -15.81 -18.78
CA GLU A 126 1.25 -17.28 -18.75
C GLU A 126 -0.16 -17.75 -19.14
N ARG A 127 -1.19 -16.94 -18.86
CA ARG A 127 -2.56 -17.19 -19.32
C ARG A 127 -2.74 -16.92 -20.82
N GLY A 128 -1.74 -16.35 -21.47
CA GLY A 128 -1.74 -16.05 -22.90
C GLY A 128 -2.42 -14.72 -23.25
N ARG A 129 -2.65 -13.84 -22.25
CA ARG A 129 -3.18 -12.49 -22.48
C ARG A 129 -2.09 -11.60 -23.10
N LYS A 130 -2.48 -10.79 -24.09
CA LYS A 130 -1.55 -10.02 -24.92
C LYS A 130 -1.82 -8.53 -24.89
N ASP A 131 -3.09 -8.15 -24.91
CA ASP A 131 -3.52 -6.76 -24.97
C ASP A 131 -3.89 -6.30 -23.57
N ILE A 132 -2.88 -5.85 -22.81
CA ILE A 132 -3.01 -5.53 -21.38
C ILE A 132 -3.23 -4.04 -21.19
N VAL A 133 -4.17 -3.70 -20.31
CA VAL A 133 -4.33 -2.37 -19.73
C VAL A 133 -4.09 -2.43 -18.22
N ALA A 134 -3.63 -1.32 -17.65
CA ALA A 134 -3.44 -1.21 -16.19
C ALA A 134 -4.30 -0.07 -15.64
N VAL A 135 -5.02 -0.34 -14.55
CA VAL A 135 -5.79 0.63 -13.77
C VAL A 135 -5.17 0.74 -12.39
N LEU A 136 -4.44 1.81 -12.16
CA LEU A 136 -3.59 2.00 -10.99
C LEU A 136 -4.14 3.11 -10.07
N GLY A 137 -3.70 3.12 -8.83
CA GLY A 137 -3.97 4.20 -7.89
C GLY A 137 -3.28 5.52 -8.28
N PRO A 138 -3.20 6.50 -7.36
CA PRO A 138 -2.59 7.80 -7.63
C PRO A 138 -1.15 7.71 -8.12
N GLN A 139 -0.83 8.43 -9.18
CA GLN A 139 0.44 8.36 -9.90
C GLN A 139 1.67 8.74 -9.05
N ASP A 140 1.48 9.56 -8.02
CA ASP A 140 2.51 10.02 -7.10
C ASP A 140 2.78 9.04 -5.94
N ASN A 141 2.01 7.96 -5.83
CA ASN A 141 2.20 6.96 -4.80
C ASN A 141 3.37 6.02 -5.13
N PRO A 142 4.39 5.88 -4.27
CA PRO A 142 5.56 5.02 -4.52
C PRO A 142 5.20 3.57 -4.83
N ALA A 143 4.22 2.98 -4.13
CA ALA A 143 3.77 1.62 -4.40
C ALA A 143 3.20 1.47 -5.83
N VAL A 144 2.48 2.47 -6.33
CA VAL A 144 1.97 2.49 -7.71
C VAL A 144 3.12 2.51 -8.72
N VAL A 145 4.14 3.32 -8.47
CA VAL A 145 5.34 3.40 -9.33
C VAL A 145 6.04 2.05 -9.38
N ASP A 146 6.23 1.39 -8.24
CA ASP A 146 6.92 0.11 -8.14
C ASP A 146 6.09 -1.03 -8.75
N ARG A 147 4.76 -1.08 -8.52
CA ARG A 147 3.86 -2.05 -9.17
C ARG A 147 3.93 -1.93 -10.69
N LEU A 148 3.88 -0.70 -11.23
CA LEU A 148 4.02 -0.46 -12.67
C LEU A 148 5.40 -0.89 -13.20
N ARG A 149 6.46 -0.66 -12.43
CA ARG A 149 7.81 -1.13 -12.80
C ARG A 149 7.84 -2.66 -12.89
N GLY A 150 7.24 -3.35 -11.94
CA GLY A 150 7.08 -4.81 -11.96
C GLY A 150 6.28 -5.30 -13.16
N TYR A 151 5.16 -4.64 -13.49
CA TYR A 151 4.40 -4.96 -14.70
C TYR A 151 5.26 -4.84 -15.96
N ARG A 152 5.98 -3.74 -16.12
CA ARG A 152 6.82 -3.46 -17.28
C ARG A 152 8.06 -4.34 -17.37
N ALA A 153 8.56 -4.85 -16.27
CA ALA A 153 9.65 -5.82 -16.26
C ALA A 153 9.27 -7.11 -17.02
N VAL A 154 7.98 -7.46 -17.04
CA VAL A 154 7.46 -8.65 -17.74
C VAL A 154 6.91 -8.31 -19.12
N LEU A 155 6.16 -7.22 -19.25
CA LEU A 155 5.38 -6.87 -20.45
C LEU A 155 6.17 -5.97 -21.42
N GLY A 156 7.14 -5.20 -20.92
CA GLY A 156 7.93 -4.30 -21.74
C GLY A 156 7.06 -3.31 -22.54
N GLU A 157 7.23 -3.31 -23.86
CA GLU A 157 6.50 -2.45 -24.79
C GLU A 157 5.02 -2.84 -24.94
N ASP A 158 4.62 -4.04 -24.50
CA ASP A 158 3.22 -4.50 -24.54
C ASP A 158 2.33 -3.75 -23.53
N LEU A 159 2.93 -2.96 -22.61
CA LEU A 159 2.22 -2.04 -21.71
C LEU A 159 2.68 -0.58 -21.93
N PRO A 160 2.25 0.06 -23.03
CA PRO A 160 2.58 1.46 -23.30
C PRO A 160 1.86 2.41 -22.33
N ASP A 161 2.37 3.64 -22.18
CA ASP A 161 1.78 4.66 -21.31
C ASP A 161 0.29 4.93 -21.60
N ALA A 162 -0.12 4.84 -22.87
CA ALA A 162 -1.52 5.01 -23.27
C ALA A 162 -2.48 3.96 -22.68
N ASN A 163 -1.96 2.79 -22.28
CA ASN A 163 -2.71 1.70 -21.67
C ASN A 163 -2.67 1.73 -20.14
N VAL A 164 -2.01 2.73 -19.52
CA VAL A 164 -1.96 2.92 -18.06
C VAL A 164 -2.89 4.06 -17.67
N ILE A 165 -3.87 3.77 -16.83
CA ILE A 165 -4.81 4.75 -16.27
C ILE A 165 -4.58 4.88 -14.78
N TYR A 166 -4.41 6.12 -14.32
CA TYR A 166 -4.30 6.44 -12.91
C TYR A 166 -5.64 6.95 -12.38
N THR A 167 -6.02 6.50 -11.18
CA THR A 167 -7.29 6.84 -10.55
C THR A 167 -7.14 6.87 -9.01
N GLY A 168 -8.23 6.94 -8.25
CA GLY A 168 -8.20 6.72 -6.80
C GLY A 168 -8.18 5.24 -6.44
N TRP A 169 -8.29 4.95 -5.14
CA TRP A 169 -8.15 3.58 -4.65
C TRP A 169 -9.46 2.81 -4.47
N ASN A 170 -10.61 3.44 -4.64
CA ASN A 170 -11.88 2.82 -4.33
C ASN A 170 -12.55 2.14 -5.53
N ASN A 171 -13.60 1.40 -5.26
CA ASN A 171 -14.39 0.67 -6.25
C ASN A 171 -14.98 1.60 -7.34
N GLY A 172 -15.54 2.75 -6.91
CA GLY A 172 -16.09 3.73 -7.85
C GLY A 172 -15.05 4.30 -8.81
N ASP A 173 -13.81 4.49 -8.33
CA ASP A 173 -12.69 4.96 -9.15
C ASP A 173 -12.33 3.92 -10.22
N GLY A 174 -12.24 2.64 -9.85
CA GLY A 174 -12.00 1.54 -10.78
C GLY A 174 -13.10 1.39 -11.83
N TYR A 175 -14.36 1.52 -11.41
CA TYR A 175 -15.51 1.52 -12.29
C TYR A 175 -15.44 2.63 -13.35
N GLN A 176 -15.20 3.87 -12.93
CA GLN A 176 -15.08 5.02 -13.83
C GLN A 176 -13.88 4.90 -14.77
N ALA A 177 -12.73 4.43 -14.27
CA ALA A 177 -11.55 4.20 -15.10
C ALA A 177 -11.81 3.16 -16.18
N MET A 178 -12.50 2.06 -15.87
CA MET A 178 -12.82 1.04 -16.87
C MET A 178 -13.78 1.56 -17.92
N HIS A 179 -14.77 2.37 -17.56
CA HIS A 179 -15.63 3.03 -18.56
C HIS A 179 -14.86 3.96 -19.50
N GLN A 180 -13.83 4.65 -19.02
CA GLN A 180 -12.96 5.45 -19.88
C GLN A 180 -12.16 4.56 -20.86
N ILE A 181 -11.71 3.39 -20.44
CA ILE A 181 -11.01 2.43 -21.31
C ILE A 181 -11.96 1.91 -22.39
N LEU A 182 -13.15 1.47 -21.99
CA LEU A 182 -14.18 0.98 -22.94
C LEU A 182 -14.56 2.03 -23.99
N ALA A 183 -14.63 3.31 -23.60
CA ALA A 183 -14.94 4.41 -24.50
C ALA A 183 -13.82 4.73 -25.52
N ARG A 184 -12.59 4.25 -25.30
CA ARG A 184 -11.46 4.46 -26.23
C ARG A 184 -11.44 3.49 -27.41
N GLU A 185 -12.30 2.46 -27.40
CA GLU A 185 -12.37 1.42 -28.44
C GLU A 185 -11.01 0.73 -28.74
N ILE A 186 -10.12 0.67 -27.71
CA ILE A 186 -8.86 -0.07 -27.80
C ILE A 186 -9.11 -1.56 -27.53
N ALA A 187 -8.35 -2.42 -28.18
CA ALA A 187 -8.37 -3.85 -27.88
C ALA A 187 -7.70 -4.11 -26.53
N PHE A 188 -8.31 -4.93 -25.70
CA PHE A 188 -7.69 -5.47 -24.47
C PHE A 188 -8.30 -6.84 -24.13
N ASP A 189 -7.50 -7.71 -23.54
CA ASP A 189 -7.90 -9.04 -23.07
C ASP A 189 -7.45 -9.31 -21.62
N GLY A 190 -6.76 -8.34 -20.99
CA GLY A 190 -6.35 -8.39 -19.59
C GLY A 190 -6.31 -7.01 -18.92
N VAL A 191 -6.69 -6.96 -17.65
CA VAL A 191 -6.63 -5.75 -16.81
C VAL A 191 -5.84 -6.04 -15.55
N LEU A 192 -4.73 -5.31 -15.37
CA LEU A 192 -3.94 -5.29 -14.14
C LEU A 192 -4.43 -4.13 -13.27
N CYS A 193 -4.93 -4.45 -12.08
CA CYS A 193 -5.49 -3.46 -11.16
C CYS A 193 -4.54 -3.19 -9.99
N GLY A 194 -4.37 -1.91 -9.64
CA GLY A 194 -3.49 -1.49 -8.55
C GLY A 194 -4.00 -1.85 -7.15
N SER A 195 -5.27 -2.25 -7.00
CA SER A 195 -5.84 -2.79 -5.77
C SER A 195 -7.05 -3.68 -6.06
N ASP A 196 -7.46 -4.49 -5.08
CA ASP A 196 -8.68 -5.31 -5.18
C ASP A 196 -9.94 -4.46 -5.22
N ARG A 197 -9.94 -3.29 -4.58
CA ARG A 197 -11.06 -2.35 -4.63
C ARG A 197 -11.23 -1.76 -6.03
N ILE A 198 -10.14 -1.38 -6.68
CA ILE A 198 -10.14 -0.97 -8.09
C ILE A 198 -10.66 -2.13 -8.96
N ALA A 199 -10.13 -3.34 -8.76
CA ALA A 199 -10.51 -4.52 -9.55
C ALA A 199 -12.00 -4.85 -9.43
N ALA A 200 -12.60 -4.72 -8.26
CA ALA A 200 -14.04 -4.93 -8.07
C ALA A 200 -14.88 -3.95 -8.93
N GLY A 201 -14.46 -2.69 -9.02
CA GLY A 201 -15.09 -1.70 -9.90
C GLY A 201 -14.91 -2.03 -11.38
N VAL A 202 -13.71 -2.45 -11.77
CA VAL A 202 -13.38 -2.90 -13.12
C VAL A 202 -14.27 -4.07 -13.52
N ILE A 203 -14.40 -5.10 -12.70
CA ILE A 203 -15.24 -6.28 -12.98
C ILE A 203 -16.71 -5.86 -13.15
N THR A 204 -17.21 -4.94 -12.31
CA THR A 204 -18.58 -4.43 -12.45
C THR A 204 -18.78 -3.78 -13.81
N ALA A 205 -17.89 -2.88 -14.23
CA ALA A 205 -18.00 -2.19 -15.52
C ALA A 205 -17.88 -3.14 -16.72
N LEU A 206 -17.00 -4.16 -16.66
CA LEU A 206 -16.87 -5.19 -17.68
C LEU A 206 -18.16 -6.00 -17.82
N ASN A 207 -18.74 -6.44 -16.71
CA ASN A 207 -20.00 -7.21 -16.73
C ASN A 207 -21.16 -6.40 -17.32
N GLU A 208 -21.26 -5.10 -16.98
CA GLU A 208 -22.28 -4.19 -17.57
C GLU A 208 -22.09 -3.98 -19.07
N ALA A 209 -20.83 -4.01 -19.53
CA ALA A 209 -20.50 -3.96 -20.96
C ALA A 209 -20.70 -5.30 -21.70
N GLY A 210 -21.15 -6.35 -21.00
CA GLY A 210 -21.38 -7.68 -21.57
C GLY A 210 -20.09 -8.50 -21.78
N LEU A 211 -18.98 -8.10 -21.18
CA LEU A 211 -17.70 -8.81 -21.24
C LEU A 211 -17.56 -9.76 -20.05
N SER A 212 -17.32 -11.02 -20.34
CA SER A 212 -17.18 -12.06 -19.32
C SER A 212 -15.76 -12.13 -18.75
N VAL A 213 -15.65 -12.18 -17.42
CA VAL A 213 -14.39 -12.41 -16.71
C VAL A 213 -14.39 -13.87 -16.24
N PRO A 214 -13.36 -14.69 -16.52
CA PRO A 214 -12.15 -14.39 -17.29
C PRO A 214 -12.24 -14.69 -18.78
N ALA A 215 -13.39 -15.12 -19.32
CA ALA A 215 -13.49 -15.67 -20.66
C ALA A 215 -13.05 -14.66 -21.74
N ASP A 216 -13.62 -13.45 -21.71
CA ASP A 216 -13.24 -12.37 -22.63
C ASP A 216 -12.05 -11.57 -22.11
N VAL A 217 -12.05 -11.22 -20.82
CA VAL A 217 -11.04 -10.37 -20.18
C VAL A 217 -10.62 -10.97 -18.85
N SER A 218 -9.33 -11.21 -18.65
CA SER A 218 -8.80 -11.59 -17.34
C SER A 218 -8.55 -10.35 -16.48
N VAL A 219 -8.77 -10.46 -15.16
CA VAL A 219 -8.53 -9.38 -14.19
C VAL A 219 -7.66 -9.89 -13.06
N VAL A 220 -6.59 -9.16 -12.73
CA VAL A 220 -5.75 -9.41 -11.55
C VAL A 220 -5.74 -8.18 -10.66
N GLY A 221 -6.02 -8.38 -9.37
CA GLY A 221 -6.00 -7.36 -8.33
C GLY A 221 -4.68 -7.27 -7.58
N PHE A 222 -4.73 -6.55 -6.46
CA PHE A 222 -3.60 -6.37 -5.55
C PHE A 222 -4.13 -6.14 -4.13
N ASP A 223 -3.46 -6.64 -3.10
CA ASP A 223 -3.65 -6.56 -1.65
C ASP A 223 -4.14 -7.86 -1.00
N ASP A 224 -5.00 -8.63 -1.65
CA ASP A 224 -5.74 -9.80 -1.13
C ASP A 224 -6.67 -9.44 0.04
N HIS A 225 -7.37 -8.31 -0.10
CA HIS A 225 -8.43 -7.92 0.82
C HIS A 225 -9.66 -8.83 0.70
N GLU A 226 -10.53 -8.83 1.72
CA GLU A 226 -11.74 -9.66 1.75
C GLU A 226 -12.63 -9.49 0.50
N ILE A 227 -12.63 -8.30 -0.12
CA ILE A 227 -13.38 -8.03 -1.34
C ILE A 227 -12.94 -8.96 -2.50
N ALA A 228 -11.69 -9.40 -2.54
CA ALA A 228 -11.21 -10.31 -3.58
C ALA A 228 -11.98 -11.64 -3.60
N THR A 229 -12.37 -12.14 -2.44
CA THR A 229 -13.18 -13.37 -2.32
C THR A 229 -14.66 -13.16 -2.57
N ARG A 230 -15.14 -11.92 -2.50
CA ARG A 230 -16.55 -11.53 -2.73
C ARG A 230 -16.84 -11.11 -4.17
N CYS A 231 -15.83 -10.86 -4.96
CA CYS A 231 -15.99 -10.61 -6.40
C CYS A 231 -16.59 -11.84 -7.11
N VAL A 232 -17.31 -11.59 -8.19
CA VAL A 232 -17.84 -12.65 -9.06
C VAL A 232 -17.38 -12.36 -10.50
N PRO A 233 -16.41 -13.16 -11.00
CA PRO A 233 -15.73 -14.28 -10.34
C PRO A 233 -14.80 -13.86 -9.20
N ALA A 234 -14.40 -14.81 -8.34
CA ALA A 234 -13.45 -14.55 -7.28
C ALA A 234 -12.10 -14.08 -7.86
N LEU A 235 -11.54 -13.03 -7.26
CA LEU A 235 -10.42 -12.27 -7.85
C LEU A 235 -9.06 -12.91 -7.56
N THR A 236 -8.33 -13.24 -8.62
CA THR A 236 -6.89 -13.50 -8.57
C THR A 236 -6.19 -12.19 -8.20
N THR A 237 -5.32 -12.23 -7.21
CA THR A 237 -4.70 -11.03 -6.65
C THR A 237 -3.31 -11.31 -6.10
N VAL A 238 -2.55 -10.25 -5.83
CA VAL A 238 -1.25 -10.33 -5.14
C VAL A 238 -1.47 -10.00 -3.67
N ARG A 239 -1.11 -10.93 -2.78
CA ARG A 239 -1.20 -10.71 -1.33
C ARG A 239 -0.03 -9.91 -0.83
N GLN A 240 -0.34 -8.81 -0.13
CA GLN A 240 0.59 -8.08 0.72
C GLN A 240 0.51 -8.65 2.15
N PRO A 241 1.63 -8.93 2.82
CA PRO A 241 1.64 -9.39 4.21
C PRO A 241 1.51 -8.24 5.19
N LEU A 242 0.41 -7.48 5.11
CA LEU A 242 0.22 -6.20 5.83
C LEU A 242 0.21 -6.35 7.35
N ARG A 243 -0.40 -7.44 7.87
CA ARG A 243 -0.43 -7.70 9.31
C ARG A 243 0.96 -8.06 9.82
N GLU A 244 1.69 -8.90 9.10
CA GLU A 244 3.07 -9.26 9.40
C GLU A 244 4.00 -8.04 9.30
N GLU A 245 3.74 -7.14 8.36
CA GLU A 245 4.45 -5.87 8.25
C GLU A 245 4.19 -4.98 9.47
N GLY A 246 2.96 -4.93 9.97
CA GLY A 246 2.61 -4.26 11.23
C GLY A 246 3.32 -4.85 12.45
N HIS A 247 3.36 -6.17 12.58
CA HIS A 247 4.14 -6.87 13.62
C HIS A 247 5.62 -6.51 13.55
N MET A 248 6.20 -6.57 12.36
CA MET A 248 7.61 -6.25 12.14
C MET A 248 7.92 -4.79 12.50
N ALA A 249 7.07 -3.85 12.09
CA ALA A 249 7.25 -2.42 12.41
C ALA A 249 7.23 -2.16 13.93
N ALA A 250 6.30 -2.78 14.64
CA ALA A 250 6.22 -2.65 16.10
C ALA A 250 7.44 -3.25 16.82
N ASN A 251 7.89 -4.44 16.39
CA ASN A 251 9.08 -5.09 16.93
C ASN A 251 10.33 -4.24 16.71
N ILE A 252 10.54 -3.72 15.50
CA ILE A 252 11.66 -2.83 15.20
C ILE A 252 11.58 -1.54 16.03
N ALA A 253 10.39 -0.96 16.21
CA ALA A 253 10.23 0.23 17.07
C ALA A 253 10.65 -0.04 18.52
N LEU A 254 10.26 -1.19 19.08
CA LEU A 254 10.68 -1.62 20.41
C LEU A 254 12.19 -1.80 20.53
N ASP A 255 12.84 -2.34 19.50
CA ASP A 255 14.29 -2.52 19.51
C ASP A 255 15.03 -1.20 19.34
N MET A 256 14.54 -0.27 18.51
CA MET A 256 15.10 1.08 18.38
C MET A 256 14.99 1.87 19.71
N ILE A 257 13.90 1.71 20.48
CA ILE A 257 13.77 2.30 21.83
C ILE A 257 14.86 1.77 22.78
N LYS A 258 15.34 0.55 22.58
CA LYS A 258 16.44 -0.06 23.34
C LYS A 258 17.81 0.33 22.82
N GLY A 259 17.89 1.05 21.70
CA GLY A 259 19.13 1.54 21.08
C GLY A 259 19.64 0.71 19.91
N ALA A 260 18.77 -0.09 19.26
CA ALA A 260 19.15 -0.77 18.02
C ALA A 260 19.34 0.24 16.87
N GLU A 261 20.27 -0.07 16.00
CA GLU A 261 20.54 0.71 14.78
C GLU A 261 19.39 0.57 13.76
N PRO A 262 19.20 1.57 12.88
CA PRO A 262 18.20 1.50 11.82
C PRO A 262 18.39 0.29 10.90
N THR A 263 17.28 -0.33 10.50
CA THR A 263 17.24 -1.50 9.62
C THR A 263 16.24 -1.33 8.49
N THR A 264 16.44 -2.06 7.39
CA THR A 264 15.48 -2.16 6.29
C THR A 264 15.01 -3.60 6.16
N SER A 265 13.71 -3.81 6.24
CA SER A 265 13.05 -5.11 6.07
C SER A 265 12.12 -5.08 4.86
N VAL A 266 12.33 -6.00 3.94
CA VAL A 266 11.49 -6.16 2.74
C VAL A 266 10.64 -7.40 2.90
N MET A 267 9.32 -7.23 2.75
CA MET A 267 8.35 -8.32 2.84
C MET A 267 8.01 -8.82 1.45
N HIS A 268 8.10 -10.14 1.25
CA HIS A 268 7.80 -10.77 -0.04
C HIS A 268 6.30 -10.87 -0.28
N MET A 269 5.93 -10.69 -1.55
CA MET A 269 4.56 -10.81 -2.03
C MET A 269 4.22 -12.26 -2.43
N GLN A 270 2.95 -12.56 -2.58
CA GLN A 270 2.45 -13.84 -3.04
C GLN A 270 1.28 -13.68 -4.02
N LEU A 271 1.34 -14.36 -5.18
CA LEU A 271 0.18 -14.46 -6.06
C LEU A 271 -0.84 -15.45 -5.47
N ILE A 272 -2.08 -15.01 -5.34
CA ILE A 272 -3.23 -15.81 -4.91
C ILE A 272 -4.13 -16.03 -6.11
N GLN A 273 -4.04 -17.21 -6.70
CA GLN A 273 -4.83 -17.56 -7.88
C GLN A 273 -6.27 -17.91 -7.50
N ARG A 274 -7.23 -17.33 -8.23
CA ARG A 274 -8.67 -17.58 -8.13
C ARG A 274 -9.29 -17.66 -9.53
N ASP A 275 -10.53 -17.25 -9.69
CA ASP A 275 -11.34 -17.52 -10.89
C ASP A 275 -11.31 -16.39 -11.94
N SER A 276 -10.72 -15.24 -11.65
CA SER A 276 -10.72 -14.07 -12.55
C SER A 276 -9.60 -14.04 -13.62
N LEU A 277 -8.73 -15.07 -13.59
CA LEU A 277 -7.59 -15.20 -14.50
C LEU A 277 -7.64 -16.46 -15.35
#